data_a60660565ca374dc2d6cb8b8383d4841
#
_entry.id   a60660565ca374dc2d6cb8b8383d4841
#
_cell.length_a   1.000
_cell.length_b   1.000
_cell.length_c   1.000
_cell.angle_alpha   90.00
_cell.angle_beta   90.00
_cell.angle_gamma   90.00
#
_symmetry.space_group_name_H-M   'P 1'
#
loop_
_entity.id
_entity.type
_entity.pdbx_description
1 polymer ?
#
loop_
_entity_poly.entity_id
_entity_poly.type
_entity_poly.pdbx_seq_one_letter_code
_entity_poly.pdbx_strand_id
1 'polypeptide(L)'
;MRAFVEMRRFIANNALLFERISNVELKQLEYQKKTDEKLKQIFEYISDHEESNQKIFFDGQIYDAFSLLIRLIQKAETEIVLVDGYVDVGTLNILSKKKENVAVTVYTQQRTKLSQTDVDNFNAQYPKLDVKYTRAFHDRFLILDKTKAYHVGASLKDAGKKCFGINLIEDAGIVRDILQRLELETEE
;
A
#
# COMPACT_ATOMS: atom_id res chain seq x y z
N MET A 1 70.20 16.06 -11.86
CA MET A 1 69.86 16.04 -13.31
C MET A 1 69.63 14.61 -13.84
N ARG A 2 70.36 13.56 -13.43
CA ARG A 2 70.13 12.16 -13.91
C ARG A 2 68.73 11.62 -13.65
N ALA A 3 68.24 11.75 -12.46
CA ALA A 3 66.88 11.24 -12.09
C ALA A 3 65.74 11.84 -12.95
N PHE A 4 65.84 13.10 -13.34
CA PHE A 4 64.86 13.76 -14.18
C PHE A 4 64.87 13.24 -15.63
N VAL A 5 66.05 12.92 -16.15
CA VAL A 5 66.17 12.31 -17.47
C VAL A 5 65.66 10.88 -17.51
N GLU A 6 65.92 10.11 -16.46
CA GLU A 6 65.42 8.74 -16.31
C GLU A 6 63.89 8.73 -16.18
N MET A 7 63.30 9.63 -15.41
CA MET A 7 61.85 9.78 -15.26
C MET A 7 61.19 10.14 -16.60
N ARG A 8 61.76 11.09 -17.37
CA ARG A 8 61.24 11.41 -18.71
C ARG A 8 61.32 10.21 -19.66
N ARG A 9 62.38 9.43 -19.60
CA ARG A 9 62.57 8.24 -20.43
C ARG A 9 61.57 7.15 -20.05
N PHE A 10 61.33 6.96 -18.75
CA PHE A 10 60.29 6.06 -18.26
C PHE A 10 58.91 6.42 -18.73
N ILE A 11 58.50 7.70 -18.60
CA ILE A 11 57.18 8.19 -19.07
C ILE A 11 57.05 8.00 -20.58
N ALA A 12 58.09 8.37 -21.35
CA ALA A 12 58.04 8.21 -22.80
C ALA A 12 57.93 6.75 -23.25
N ASN A 13 58.67 5.84 -22.59
CA ASN A 13 58.63 4.41 -22.92
C ASN A 13 57.35 3.73 -22.50
N ASN A 14 56.59 4.29 -21.57
CA ASN A 14 55.32 3.78 -21.08
C ASN A 14 54.08 4.61 -21.45
N ALA A 15 54.23 5.53 -22.41
CA ALA A 15 53.16 6.44 -22.80
C ALA A 15 51.85 5.72 -23.15
N LEU A 16 51.92 4.65 -23.91
CA LEU A 16 50.77 3.79 -24.26
C LEU A 16 50.09 3.16 -23.03
N LEU A 17 50.89 2.82 -22.00
CA LEU A 17 50.34 2.26 -20.77
C LEU A 17 49.59 3.31 -19.99
N PHE A 18 50.14 4.54 -19.87
CA PHE A 18 49.44 5.65 -19.22
C PHE A 18 48.14 6.04 -19.96
N GLU A 19 48.16 6.06 -21.29
CA GLU A 19 46.97 6.31 -22.11
C GLU A 19 45.89 5.22 -21.86
N ARG A 20 46.29 3.96 -21.81
CA ARG A 20 45.35 2.83 -21.50
C ARG A 20 44.75 2.96 -20.10
N ILE A 21 45.57 3.30 -19.09
CA ILE A 21 45.10 3.52 -17.72
C ILE A 21 44.07 4.65 -17.68
N SER A 22 44.37 5.81 -18.26
CA SER A 22 43.45 6.94 -18.35
C SER A 22 42.12 6.55 -19.03
N ASN A 23 42.19 5.80 -20.13
CA ASN A 23 41.00 5.32 -20.83
C ASN A 23 40.19 4.34 -20.00
N VAL A 24 40.83 3.50 -19.20
CA VAL A 24 40.14 2.57 -18.26
C VAL A 24 39.49 3.38 -17.15
N GLU A 25 40.18 4.34 -16.55
CA GLU A 25 39.64 5.21 -15.51
C GLU A 25 38.42 6.00 -16.00
N LEU A 26 38.45 6.57 -17.18
CA LEU A 26 37.35 7.30 -17.79
C LEU A 26 36.14 6.35 -17.99
N LYS A 27 36.36 5.17 -18.55
CA LYS A 27 35.29 4.17 -18.74
C LYS A 27 34.69 3.70 -17.41
N GLN A 28 35.53 3.55 -16.39
CA GLN A 28 35.05 3.16 -15.06
C GLN A 28 34.21 4.24 -14.41
N LEU A 29 34.60 5.52 -14.54
CA LEU A 29 33.81 6.64 -14.06
C LEU A 29 32.47 6.77 -14.81
N GLU A 30 32.46 6.58 -16.12
CA GLU A 30 31.22 6.56 -16.90
C GLU A 30 30.30 5.39 -16.49
N TYR A 31 30.86 4.22 -16.26
CA TYR A 31 30.12 3.04 -15.80
C TYR A 31 29.53 3.28 -14.41
N GLN A 32 30.32 3.81 -13.47
CA GLN A 32 29.84 4.16 -12.13
C GLN A 32 28.69 5.17 -12.22
N LYS A 33 28.85 6.25 -12.97
CA LYS A 33 27.80 7.25 -13.14
C LYS A 33 26.49 6.65 -13.68
N LYS A 34 26.57 5.82 -14.72
CA LYS A 34 25.38 5.13 -15.27
C LYS A 34 24.75 4.16 -14.28
N THR A 35 25.57 3.49 -13.46
CA THR A 35 25.09 2.58 -12.43
C THR A 35 24.38 3.33 -11.31
N ASP A 36 24.96 4.45 -10.86
CA ASP A 36 24.37 5.29 -9.82
C ASP A 36 23.04 5.91 -10.30
N GLU A 37 22.97 6.35 -11.55
CA GLU A 37 21.73 6.85 -12.15
C GLU A 37 20.63 5.76 -12.20
N LYS A 38 20.99 4.54 -12.58
CA LYS A 38 20.05 3.39 -12.58
C LYS A 38 19.60 3.00 -11.17
N LEU A 39 20.53 2.97 -10.22
CA LEU A 39 20.21 2.70 -8.81
C LEU A 39 19.27 3.78 -8.27
N LYS A 40 19.52 5.05 -8.55
CA LYS A 40 18.64 6.14 -8.17
C LYS A 40 17.24 5.96 -8.75
N GLN A 41 17.09 5.62 -10.02
CA GLN A 41 15.81 5.34 -10.65
C GLN A 41 15.09 4.15 -10.02
N ILE A 42 15.83 3.09 -9.66
CA ILE A 42 15.27 1.92 -8.94
C ILE A 42 14.79 2.33 -7.55
N PHE A 43 15.58 3.11 -6.80
CA PHE A 43 15.18 3.59 -5.47
C PHE A 43 13.99 4.55 -5.53
N GLU A 44 13.94 5.44 -6.51
CA GLU A 44 12.78 6.30 -6.77
C GLU A 44 11.55 5.45 -7.11
N TYR A 45 11.69 4.46 -8.01
CA TYR A 45 10.61 3.54 -8.35
C TYR A 45 10.11 2.73 -7.13
N ILE A 46 11.02 2.19 -6.31
CA ILE A 46 10.69 1.47 -5.07
C ILE A 46 9.98 2.42 -4.09
N SER A 47 10.52 3.63 -3.87
CA SER A 47 9.93 4.63 -2.98
C SER A 47 8.53 5.06 -3.41
N ASP A 48 8.31 5.21 -4.71
CA ASP A 48 6.99 5.55 -5.26
C ASP A 48 6.00 4.37 -5.25
N HIS A 49 6.52 3.13 -5.18
CA HIS A 49 5.71 1.89 -5.21
C HIS A 49 5.73 1.12 -3.88
N GLU A 50 6.62 1.43 -2.94
CA GLU A 50 6.48 1.01 -1.56
C GLU A 50 5.29 1.76 -0.96
N GLU A 51 4.13 1.11 -0.98
CA GLU A 51 3.08 1.49 -0.07
C GLU A 51 3.65 1.31 1.35
N SER A 52 3.91 2.43 2.00
CA SER A 52 4.25 2.42 3.42
C SER A 52 3.23 1.54 4.14
N ASN A 53 3.70 0.48 4.81
CA ASN A 53 2.86 -0.40 5.64
C ASN A 53 2.09 0.39 6.72
N GLN A 54 2.47 1.65 6.91
CA GLN A 54 1.85 2.58 7.85
C GLN A 54 1.74 3.96 7.20
N LYS A 55 0.56 4.56 7.30
CA LYS A 55 0.33 5.94 6.85
C LYS A 55 -0.51 6.69 7.86
N ILE A 56 -0.11 7.92 8.16
CA ILE A 56 -0.88 8.85 8.98
C ILE A 56 -1.43 9.94 8.06
N PHE A 57 -2.71 10.22 8.16
CA PHE A 57 -3.37 11.34 7.53
C PHE A 57 -3.67 12.40 8.57
N PHE A 58 -3.44 13.65 8.21
CA PHE A 58 -3.76 14.80 9.04
C PHE A 58 -5.13 15.38 8.69
N ASP A 59 -5.64 16.27 9.53
CA ASP A 59 -6.93 16.92 9.34
C ASP A 59 -7.03 17.57 7.96
N GLY A 60 -8.11 17.30 7.24
CA GLY A 60 -8.37 17.86 5.92
C GLY A 60 -7.81 17.07 4.75
N GLN A 61 -7.00 16.03 4.96
CA GLN A 61 -6.47 15.15 3.90
C GLN A 61 -7.53 14.13 3.43
N ILE A 62 -8.75 14.58 3.20
CA ILE A 62 -9.90 13.72 2.86
C ILE A 62 -9.69 13.03 1.51
N TYR A 63 -9.24 13.80 0.51
CA TYR A 63 -9.03 13.26 -0.84
C TYR A 63 -7.92 12.21 -0.88
N ASP A 64 -6.81 12.45 -0.18
CA ASP A 64 -5.67 11.52 -0.14
C ASP A 64 -6.05 10.22 0.58
N ALA A 65 -6.77 10.33 1.71
CA ALA A 65 -7.28 9.20 2.46
C ALA A 65 -8.26 8.35 1.61
N PHE A 66 -9.21 9.01 0.96
CA PHE A 66 -10.17 8.39 0.06
C PHE A 66 -9.48 7.68 -1.12
N SER A 67 -8.49 8.33 -1.74
CA SER A 67 -7.70 7.77 -2.84
C SER A 67 -6.92 6.54 -2.42
N LEU A 68 -6.34 6.52 -1.20
CA LEU A 68 -5.68 5.33 -0.67
C LEU A 68 -6.68 4.19 -0.46
N LEU A 69 -7.82 4.45 0.20
CA LEU A 69 -8.85 3.43 0.45
C LEU A 69 -9.34 2.80 -0.85
N ILE A 70 -9.59 3.60 -1.90
CA ILE A 70 -9.96 3.08 -3.22
C ILE A 70 -8.87 2.17 -3.77
N ARG A 71 -7.59 2.59 -3.73
CA ARG A 71 -6.49 1.76 -4.21
C ARG A 71 -6.39 0.43 -3.45
N LEU A 72 -6.60 0.44 -2.14
CA LEU A 72 -6.61 -0.79 -1.33
C LEU A 72 -7.75 -1.71 -1.77
N ILE A 73 -8.97 -1.20 -1.89
CA ILE A 73 -10.15 -1.97 -2.32
C ILE A 73 -9.96 -2.57 -3.72
N GLN A 74 -9.35 -1.83 -4.64
CA GLN A 74 -9.05 -2.30 -6.00
C GLN A 74 -7.97 -3.40 -6.05
N LYS A 75 -7.22 -3.62 -4.98
CA LYS A 75 -6.24 -4.72 -4.88
C LYS A 75 -6.89 -6.07 -4.61
N ALA A 76 -8.07 -6.10 -4.02
CA ALA A 76 -8.77 -7.35 -3.76
C ALA A 76 -9.08 -8.09 -5.07
N GLU A 77 -8.83 -9.39 -5.06
CA GLU A 77 -9.07 -10.27 -6.21
C GLU A 77 -10.32 -11.15 -6.02
N THR A 78 -10.62 -11.54 -4.81
CA THR A 78 -11.70 -12.48 -4.49
C THR A 78 -12.72 -11.93 -3.52
N GLU A 79 -12.27 -11.35 -2.42
CA GLU A 79 -13.16 -10.86 -1.37
C GLU A 79 -12.58 -9.71 -0.55
N ILE A 80 -13.50 -8.91 -0.01
CA ILE A 80 -13.22 -7.83 0.94
C ILE A 80 -14.05 -8.10 2.19
N VAL A 81 -13.41 -8.12 3.36
CA VAL A 81 -14.09 -8.09 4.65
C VAL A 81 -13.82 -6.73 5.30
N LEU A 82 -14.88 -5.97 5.54
CA LEU A 82 -14.82 -4.70 6.24
C LEU A 82 -15.43 -4.83 7.63
N VAL A 83 -14.66 -4.53 8.66
CA VAL A 83 -15.15 -4.36 10.03
C VAL A 83 -15.20 -2.86 10.32
N ASP A 84 -16.38 -2.28 10.42
CA ASP A 84 -16.58 -0.87 10.73
C ASP A 84 -17.95 -0.64 11.39
N GLY A 85 -17.98 -0.29 12.65
CA GLY A 85 -19.21 -0.09 13.41
C GLY A 85 -20.10 1.08 12.93
N TYR A 86 -19.63 1.94 12.02
CA TYR A 86 -20.30 3.20 11.66
C TYR A 86 -20.48 3.38 10.14
N VAL A 87 -20.85 2.34 9.43
CA VAL A 87 -21.05 2.38 7.98
C VAL A 87 -22.29 3.20 7.58
N ASP A 88 -22.25 3.77 6.37
CA ASP A 88 -23.37 4.44 5.70
C ASP A 88 -23.20 4.35 4.17
N VAL A 89 -24.04 5.07 3.42
CA VAL A 89 -23.96 5.14 1.94
C VAL A 89 -22.57 5.64 1.48
N GLY A 90 -21.91 6.51 2.25
CA GLY A 90 -20.52 6.95 1.94
C GLY A 90 -19.53 5.78 1.95
N THR A 91 -19.69 4.83 2.88
CA THR A 91 -18.90 3.60 2.88
C THR A 91 -19.18 2.75 1.64
N LEU A 92 -20.44 2.61 1.24
CA LEU A 92 -20.82 1.89 0.03
C LEU A 92 -20.21 2.52 -1.24
N ASN A 93 -20.16 3.86 -1.32
CA ASN A 93 -19.53 4.57 -2.43
C ASN A 93 -18.04 4.24 -2.57
N ILE A 94 -17.35 3.99 -1.45
CA ILE A 94 -15.96 3.53 -1.48
C ILE A 94 -15.90 2.07 -1.95
N LEU A 95 -16.74 1.19 -1.40
CA LEU A 95 -16.80 -0.22 -1.73
C LEU A 95 -17.25 -0.49 -3.18
N SER A 96 -18.01 0.42 -3.79
CA SER A 96 -18.41 0.32 -5.20
C SER A 96 -17.22 0.34 -6.18
N LYS A 97 -16.03 0.73 -5.71
CA LYS A 97 -14.79 0.75 -6.51
C LYS A 97 -14.07 -0.60 -6.54
N LYS A 98 -14.65 -1.64 -5.93
CA LYS A 98 -14.16 -3.02 -6.01
C LYS A 98 -14.17 -3.54 -7.46
N LYS A 99 -13.40 -4.57 -7.74
CA LYS A 99 -13.49 -5.31 -9.00
C LYS A 99 -14.84 -6.03 -9.09
N GLU A 100 -15.32 -6.26 -10.30
CA GLU A 100 -16.68 -6.73 -10.58
C GLU A 100 -17.02 -8.05 -9.84
N ASN A 101 -16.11 -9.01 -9.80
CA ASN A 101 -16.35 -10.33 -9.22
C ASN A 101 -16.01 -10.44 -7.72
N VAL A 102 -15.47 -9.40 -7.11
CA VAL A 102 -15.06 -9.39 -5.71
C VAL A 102 -16.29 -9.36 -4.80
N ALA A 103 -16.39 -10.31 -3.87
CA ALA A 103 -17.40 -10.32 -2.83
C ALA A 103 -17.04 -9.32 -1.72
N VAL A 104 -18.06 -8.78 -1.05
CA VAL A 104 -17.86 -7.88 0.09
C VAL A 104 -18.72 -8.34 1.25
N THR A 105 -18.10 -8.54 2.42
CA THR A 105 -18.81 -8.73 3.68
C THR A 105 -18.51 -7.56 4.60
N VAL A 106 -19.54 -6.87 5.04
CA VAL A 106 -19.43 -5.76 5.99
C VAL A 106 -19.93 -6.21 7.35
N TYR A 107 -19.06 -6.19 8.35
CA TYR A 107 -19.42 -6.39 9.75
C TYR A 107 -19.59 -5.04 10.43
N THR A 108 -20.79 -4.74 10.90
CA THR A 108 -21.13 -3.44 11.49
C THR A 108 -22.01 -3.59 12.74
N GLN A 109 -22.30 -2.48 13.39
CA GLN A 109 -23.22 -2.46 14.53
C GLN A 109 -24.68 -2.36 14.06
N GLN A 110 -25.65 -2.92 14.81
CA GLN A 110 -27.07 -2.84 14.49
C GLN A 110 -27.61 -1.40 14.40
N ARG A 111 -26.95 -0.42 15.05
CA ARG A 111 -27.33 1.00 15.02
C ARG A 111 -26.68 1.78 13.88
N THR A 112 -26.18 1.07 12.86
CA THR A 112 -25.64 1.71 11.66
C THR A 112 -26.70 2.54 10.93
N LYS A 113 -26.24 3.51 10.13
CA LYS A 113 -27.11 4.34 9.27
C LYS A 113 -27.42 3.67 7.93
N LEU A 114 -26.92 2.47 7.70
CA LEU A 114 -27.12 1.72 6.46
C LEU A 114 -28.46 0.98 6.56
N SER A 115 -29.38 1.24 5.63
CA SER A 115 -30.66 0.54 5.54
C SER A 115 -30.58 -0.68 4.61
N GLN A 116 -31.53 -1.60 4.74
CA GLN A 116 -31.66 -2.72 3.81
C GLN A 116 -31.84 -2.25 2.37
N THR A 117 -32.61 -1.18 2.16
CA THR A 117 -32.80 -0.59 0.83
C THR A 117 -31.48 -0.10 0.21
N ASP A 118 -30.56 0.45 1.01
CA ASP A 118 -29.23 0.84 0.52
C ASP A 118 -28.41 -0.37 0.06
N VAL A 119 -28.49 -1.47 0.81
CA VAL A 119 -27.84 -2.75 0.47
C VAL A 119 -28.42 -3.35 -0.80
N ASP A 120 -29.74 -3.35 -0.94
CA ASP A 120 -30.44 -3.88 -2.11
C ASP A 120 -30.09 -3.04 -3.37
N ASN A 121 -30.10 -1.73 -3.26
CA ASN A 121 -29.73 -0.82 -4.34
C ASN A 121 -28.25 -0.99 -4.75
N PHE A 122 -27.36 -1.18 -3.76
CA PHE A 122 -25.96 -1.46 -4.04
C PHE A 122 -25.81 -2.79 -4.78
N ASN A 123 -26.44 -3.85 -4.30
CA ASN A 123 -26.37 -5.16 -4.91
C ASN A 123 -26.97 -5.24 -6.33
N ALA A 124 -27.95 -4.38 -6.62
CA ALA A 124 -28.53 -4.28 -7.97
C ALA A 124 -27.48 -3.81 -9.01
N GLN A 125 -26.51 -3.00 -8.60
CA GLN A 125 -25.47 -2.47 -9.50
C GLN A 125 -24.10 -3.12 -9.25
N TYR A 126 -23.76 -3.41 -7.99
CA TYR A 126 -22.46 -3.95 -7.54
C TYR A 126 -22.70 -5.23 -6.71
N PRO A 127 -23.00 -6.36 -7.33
CA PRO A 127 -23.46 -7.56 -6.64
C PRO A 127 -22.42 -8.13 -5.66
N LYS A 128 -22.89 -9.04 -4.78
CA LYS A 128 -22.15 -9.77 -3.75
C LYS A 128 -21.73 -8.91 -2.54
N LEU A 129 -22.59 -7.99 -2.10
CA LEU A 129 -22.48 -7.36 -0.79
C LEU A 129 -23.35 -8.11 0.22
N ASP A 130 -22.76 -8.52 1.33
CA ASP A 130 -23.44 -9.04 2.51
C ASP A 130 -23.15 -8.15 3.72
N VAL A 131 -24.15 -7.93 4.58
CA VAL A 131 -24.02 -7.10 5.78
C VAL A 131 -24.37 -7.92 7.00
N LYS A 132 -23.42 -8.07 7.91
CA LYS A 132 -23.55 -8.82 9.16
C LYS A 132 -23.35 -7.89 10.35
N TYR A 133 -23.93 -8.26 11.48
CA TYR A 133 -23.81 -7.47 12.70
C TYR A 133 -22.86 -8.13 13.69
N THR A 134 -22.00 -7.31 14.31
CA THR A 134 -21.05 -7.77 15.31
C THR A 134 -20.82 -6.70 16.38
N ARG A 135 -20.39 -7.14 17.56
CA ARG A 135 -19.87 -6.31 18.66
C ARG A 135 -18.47 -6.71 19.08
N ALA A 136 -17.86 -7.66 18.33
CA ALA A 136 -16.54 -8.22 18.66
C ALA A 136 -15.42 -7.18 18.67
N PHE A 137 -15.52 -6.15 17.83
CA PHE A 137 -14.43 -5.23 17.64
C PHE A 137 -14.85 -3.77 17.84
N HIS A 138 -14.01 -3.01 18.52
CA HIS A 138 -14.06 -1.56 18.57
C HIS A 138 -13.28 -0.92 17.42
N ASP A 139 -12.23 -1.60 16.97
CA ASP A 139 -11.35 -1.16 15.88
C ASP A 139 -11.95 -1.50 14.51
N ARG A 140 -11.42 -0.87 13.47
CA ARG A 140 -11.84 -1.08 12.10
C ARG A 140 -10.75 -1.81 11.35
N PHE A 141 -11.18 -2.80 10.57
CA PHE A 141 -10.28 -3.59 9.74
C PHE A 141 -10.81 -3.68 8.32
N LEU A 142 -9.91 -3.48 7.37
CA LEU A 142 -10.13 -3.78 5.95
C LEU A 142 -9.28 -4.97 5.59
N ILE A 143 -9.91 -6.11 5.32
CA ILE A 143 -9.22 -7.37 5.05
C ILE A 143 -9.45 -7.72 3.58
N LEU A 144 -8.38 -7.99 2.85
CA LEU A 144 -8.39 -8.34 1.43
C LEU A 144 -7.99 -9.80 1.27
N ASP A 145 -8.80 -10.56 0.54
CA ASP A 145 -8.54 -11.94 0.15
C ASP A 145 -8.16 -12.86 1.32
N LYS A 146 -8.65 -12.57 2.53
CA LYS A 146 -8.32 -13.26 3.81
C LYS A 146 -6.82 -13.34 4.14
N THR A 147 -6.00 -12.58 3.46
CA THR A 147 -4.53 -12.64 3.60
C THR A 147 -3.89 -11.35 4.07
N LYS A 148 -4.47 -10.19 3.73
CA LYS A 148 -3.95 -8.87 4.08
C LYS A 148 -5.00 -8.11 4.87
N ALA A 149 -4.67 -7.69 6.08
CA ALA A 149 -5.53 -6.85 6.90
C ALA A 149 -4.91 -5.48 7.12
N TYR A 150 -5.72 -4.44 7.00
CA TYR A 150 -5.35 -3.08 7.35
C TYR A 150 -6.16 -2.66 8.56
N HIS A 151 -5.47 -2.26 9.63
CA HIS A 151 -6.09 -1.55 10.74
C HIS A 151 -6.34 -0.10 10.32
N VAL A 152 -7.57 0.39 10.48
CA VAL A 152 -7.97 1.74 10.06
C VAL A 152 -8.47 2.52 11.26
N GLY A 153 -7.75 3.57 11.65
CA GLY A 153 -8.04 4.38 12.84
C GLY A 153 -9.30 5.26 12.75
N ALA A 154 -9.97 5.31 11.59
CA ALA A 154 -11.23 6.03 11.40
C ALA A 154 -12.24 5.17 10.65
N SER A 155 -13.56 5.48 10.80
CA SER A 155 -14.55 4.91 9.89
C SER A 155 -14.27 5.35 8.45
N LEU A 156 -14.45 4.44 7.48
CA LEU A 156 -14.12 4.72 6.08
C LEU A 156 -14.80 6.01 5.58
N LYS A 157 -16.06 6.23 5.95
CA LYS A 157 -16.83 7.43 5.58
C LYS A 157 -16.27 8.74 6.14
N ASP A 158 -15.49 8.66 7.23
CA ASP A 158 -14.95 9.82 7.94
C ASP A 158 -13.44 9.97 7.73
N ALA A 159 -12.85 9.14 6.89
CA ALA A 159 -11.42 9.14 6.62
C ALA A 159 -10.92 10.52 6.15
N GLY A 160 -9.87 11.01 6.79
CA GLY A 160 -9.26 12.33 6.50
C GLY A 160 -9.98 13.55 7.08
N LYS A 161 -11.15 13.40 7.71
CA LYS A 161 -11.81 14.51 8.42
C LYS A 161 -11.05 14.91 9.68
N LYS A 162 -10.43 13.95 10.34
CA LYS A 162 -9.53 14.11 11.49
C LYS A 162 -8.28 13.28 11.26
N CYS A 163 -7.24 13.53 12.07
CA CYS A 163 -6.04 12.71 12.03
C CYS A 163 -6.36 11.24 12.31
N PHE A 164 -5.84 10.34 11.49
CA PHE A 164 -5.96 8.90 11.69
C PHE A 164 -4.81 8.15 11.00
N GLY A 165 -4.59 6.91 11.41
CA GLY A 165 -3.59 6.02 10.82
C GLY A 165 -4.22 4.86 10.07
N ILE A 166 -3.51 4.36 9.06
CA ILE A 166 -3.75 3.07 8.43
C ILE A 166 -2.47 2.26 8.55
N ASN A 167 -2.56 1.02 9.06
CA ASN A 167 -1.43 0.13 9.25
C ASN A 167 -1.74 -1.24 8.65
N LEU A 168 -0.82 -1.77 7.85
CA LEU A 168 -0.88 -3.15 7.37
C LEU A 168 -0.53 -4.10 8.53
N ILE A 169 -1.33 -5.12 8.72
CA ILE A 169 -1.07 -6.26 9.61
C ILE A 169 -0.43 -7.36 8.76
N GLU A 170 0.85 -7.59 8.96
CA GLU A 170 1.63 -8.57 8.18
C GLU A 170 1.53 -10.00 8.73
N ASP A 171 1.11 -10.14 9.99
CA ASP A 171 0.98 -11.44 10.65
C ASP A 171 -0.30 -12.15 10.19
N ALA A 172 -0.13 -13.19 9.37
CA ALA A 172 -1.22 -14.01 8.88
C ALA A 172 -1.98 -14.77 9.99
N GLY A 173 -1.36 -14.99 11.14
CA GLY A 173 -2.01 -15.56 12.34
C GLY A 173 -3.06 -14.60 12.88
N ILE A 174 -2.69 -13.32 13.05
CA ILE A 174 -3.61 -12.27 13.51
C ILE A 174 -4.78 -12.09 12.55
N VAL A 175 -4.52 -12.09 11.24
CA VAL A 175 -5.60 -11.99 10.22
C VAL A 175 -6.59 -13.14 10.37
N ARG A 176 -6.11 -14.36 10.56
CA ARG A 176 -6.93 -15.55 10.77
C ARG A 176 -7.75 -15.45 12.05
N ASP A 177 -7.14 -15.01 13.15
CA ASP A 177 -7.81 -14.87 14.45
C ASP A 177 -8.93 -13.83 14.39
N ILE A 178 -8.72 -12.71 13.67
CA ILE A 178 -9.78 -11.70 13.43
C ILE A 178 -10.96 -12.34 12.69
N LEU A 179 -10.70 -13.06 11.59
CA LEU A 179 -11.75 -13.70 10.79
C LEU A 179 -12.50 -14.76 11.59
N GLN A 180 -11.80 -15.61 12.32
CA GLN A 180 -12.41 -16.62 13.18
C GLN A 180 -13.30 -15.99 14.26
N ARG A 181 -12.88 -14.90 14.87
CA ARG A 181 -13.69 -14.18 15.87
C ARG A 181 -14.97 -13.61 15.27
N LEU A 182 -14.94 -13.12 14.03
CA LEU A 182 -16.12 -12.61 13.33
C LEU A 182 -17.13 -13.73 13.01
N GLU A 183 -16.64 -14.91 12.62
CA GLU A 183 -17.47 -16.07 12.31
C GLU A 183 -18.21 -16.58 13.55
N LEU A 184 -17.52 -16.70 14.69
CA LEU A 184 -18.11 -17.18 15.95
C LEU A 184 -19.26 -16.30 16.47
N GLU A 185 -19.20 -14.98 16.28
CA GLU A 185 -20.28 -14.08 16.75
C GLU A 185 -21.50 -14.00 15.81
N THR A 186 -21.38 -14.47 14.58
CA THR A 186 -22.51 -14.47 13.63
C THR A 186 -23.37 -15.74 13.75
N GLU A 187 -22.94 -16.73 14.52
CA GLU A 187 -23.68 -17.96 14.78
C GLU A 187 -24.53 -17.89 16.05
N GLU A 188 -24.38 -16.84 16.89
CA GLU A 188 -25.24 -16.55 18.06
C GLU A 188 -26.33 -15.51 17.71
#